data_350bdf21507e3d59a7658a6fb8c6b0e4
#
_entry.id   350bdf21507e3d59a7658a6fb8c6b0e4
#
_cell.length_a   1.000
_cell.length_b   1.000
_cell.length_c   1.000
_cell.angle_alpha   90.00
_cell.angle_beta   90.00
_cell.angle_gamma   90.00
#
_symmetry.space_group_name_H-M   'P 1'
#
loop_
_entity.id
_entity.type
_entity.pdbx_description
1 polymer ?
#
loop_
_entity_poly.entity_id
_entity_poly.type
_entity_poly.pdbx_seq_one_letter_code
_entity_poly.pdbx_strand_id
1 'polypeptide(L)'
;IVDEATQILEPQLLGILCARGEDGKDAIDKFVLIGDHKQLPAVVQQNTEQSAIYDESLLSIGLTNLKDSLFERLYRNCTATVQRILSSSEQSSPLEQSYSSFAAHRSYDMLCRQGRMHPEVALFANRAFYGGRLIPVGLPHQIESSDTICRLAFYPSVPEKAGTSAKINYSEARIVADLAVRIYEDHQADFDESRTLGIITPYRSQIALIKKEIESLGIPALNRILVDTVERFQGSERDVIIYSFCVNYPYQLKFLSNLTEEEGVLIDRKLNVALTRARKQMFITGVSELLERNPLYKSLLKLIES
;
A
#
# COMPACT_ATOMS: atom_id res chain seq x y z
N ILE A 1 14.59 -9.38 -14.76
CA ILE A 1 13.41 -9.18 -13.90
C ILE A 1 13.68 -7.97 -13.03
N VAL A 2 12.71 -7.05 -12.96
CA VAL A 2 12.73 -5.87 -12.09
C VAL A 2 11.59 -6.01 -11.10
N ASP A 3 11.91 -6.18 -9.82
CA ASP A 3 10.96 -6.24 -8.73
C ASP A 3 10.71 -4.83 -8.17
N GLU A 4 9.54 -4.60 -7.55
CA GLU A 4 9.08 -3.29 -7.08
C GLU A 4 9.18 -2.19 -8.15
N ALA A 5 8.89 -2.54 -9.41
CA ALA A 5 9.08 -1.68 -10.58
C ALA A 5 8.24 -0.39 -10.54
N THR A 6 7.18 -0.35 -9.75
CA THR A 6 6.36 0.86 -9.50
C THR A 6 7.08 1.90 -8.64
N GLN A 7 8.13 1.50 -7.92
CA GLN A 7 8.94 2.38 -7.07
C GLN A 7 10.21 2.89 -7.78
N ILE A 8 10.41 2.52 -9.03
CA ILE A 8 11.59 2.91 -9.82
C ILE A 8 11.14 3.85 -10.93
N LEU A 9 11.70 5.04 -10.96
CA LEU A 9 11.40 6.00 -12.01
C LEU A 9 11.91 5.49 -13.36
N GLU A 10 11.17 5.78 -14.43
CA GLU A 10 11.51 5.32 -15.78
C GLU A 10 12.94 5.66 -16.18
N PRO A 11 13.49 6.88 -15.99
CA PRO A 11 14.88 7.20 -16.36
C PRO A 11 15.92 6.31 -15.68
N GLN A 12 15.65 5.76 -14.49
CA GLN A 12 16.57 4.88 -13.77
C GLN A 12 16.68 3.50 -14.44
N LEU A 13 15.64 3.05 -15.13
CA LEU A 13 15.63 1.77 -15.85
C LEU A 13 16.20 1.87 -17.26
N LEU A 14 16.12 3.02 -17.92
CA LEU A 14 16.52 3.19 -19.32
C LEU A 14 17.98 2.80 -19.57
N GLY A 15 18.89 3.17 -18.67
CA GLY A 15 20.31 2.82 -18.79
C GLY A 15 20.55 1.30 -18.81
N ILE A 16 19.72 0.54 -18.08
CA ILE A 16 19.80 -0.94 -18.05
C ILE A 16 19.15 -1.51 -19.30
N LEU A 17 17.94 -1.05 -19.66
CA LEU A 17 17.17 -1.59 -20.77
C LEU A 17 17.80 -1.30 -22.14
N CYS A 18 18.54 -0.19 -22.25
CA CYS A 18 19.25 0.19 -23.47
C CYS A 18 20.70 -0.32 -23.51
N ALA A 19 21.12 -1.17 -22.58
CA ALA A 19 22.48 -1.73 -22.56
C ALA A 19 22.77 -2.54 -23.83
N ARG A 20 24.01 -2.40 -24.34
CA ARG A 20 24.47 -3.13 -25.51
C ARG A 20 25.53 -4.16 -25.10
N GLY A 21 25.48 -5.32 -25.73
CA GLY A 21 26.53 -6.33 -25.61
C GLY A 21 27.82 -5.91 -26.36
N GLU A 22 28.90 -6.66 -26.20
CA GLU A 22 30.16 -6.44 -26.90
C GLU A 22 30.01 -6.55 -28.42
N ASP A 23 29.02 -7.30 -28.90
CA ASP A 23 28.67 -7.45 -30.31
C ASP A 23 27.79 -6.32 -30.85
N GLY A 24 27.50 -5.30 -30.03
CA GLY A 24 26.65 -4.14 -30.38
C GLY A 24 25.16 -4.42 -30.42
N LYS A 25 24.70 -5.64 -30.14
CA LYS A 25 23.29 -5.99 -30.01
C LYS A 25 22.74 -5.61 -28.66
N ASP A 26 21.40 -5.64 -28.54
CA ASP A 26 20.76 -5.44 -27.25
C ASP A 26 21.22 -6.49 -26.24
N ALA A 27 21.66 -6.08 -25.07
CA ALA A 27 22.10 -6.99 -24.01
C ALA A 27 20.91 -7.67 -23.30
N ILE A 28 19.69 -7.17 -23.52
CA ILE A 28 18.47 -7.68 -22.90
C ILE A 28 17.43 -7.97 -24.00
N ASP A 29 17.12 -9.24 -24.19
CA ASP A 29 16.11 -9.69 -25.14
C ASP A 29 14.69 -9.54 -24.60
N LYS A 30 14.50 -9.69 -23.28
CA LYS A 30 13.19 -9.63 -22.62
C LYS A 30 13.34 -9.13 -21.19
N PHE A 31 12.40 -8.29 -20.77
CA PHE A 31 12.30 -7.89 -19.38
C PHE A 31 10.92 -8.19 -18.81
N VAL A 32 10.85 -8.40 -17.50
CA VAL A 32 9.62 -8.57 -16.73
C VAL A 32 9.65 -7.56 -15.60
N LEU A 33 8.62 -6.72 -15.54
CA LEU A 33 8.41 -5.76 -14.47
C LEU A 33 7.39 -6.32 -13.49
N ILE A 34 7.74 -6.38 -12.21
CA ILE A 34 6.87 -6.81 -11.13
C ILE A 34 6.63 -5.60 -10.23
N GLY A 35 5.39 -5.34 -9.86
CA GLY A 35 5.06 -4.20 -9.01
C GLY A 35 3.56 -4.11 -8.74
N ASP A 36 3.19 -3.21 -7.85
CA ASP A 36 1.81 -2.94 -7.49
C ASP A 36 1.54 -1.43 -7.54
N HIS A 37 0.90 -0.99 -8.62
CA HIS A 37 0.56 0.42 -8.84
C HIS A 37 -0.51 0.95 -7.86
N LYS A 38 -1.15 0.07 -7.10
CA LYS A 38 -2.10 0.40 -6.03
C LYS A 38 -1.41 0.59 -4.67
N GLN A 39 -0.10 0.40 -4.62
CA GLN A 39 0.76 0.76 -3.49
C GLN A 39 1.53 2.05 -3.77
N LEU A 40 2.38 2.48 -2.82
CA LEU A 40 3.09 3.75 -2.94
C LEU A 40 4.04 3.77 -4.15
N PRO A 41 4.03 4.84 -4.95
CA PRO A 41 4.95 5.03 -6.06
C PRO A 41 6.33 5.46 -5.58
N ALA A 42 7.26 5.63 -6.51
CA ALA A 42 8.56 6.24 -6.25
C ALA A 42 8.42 7.62 -5.59
N VAL A 43 9.31 7.93 -4.64
CA VAL A 43 9.33 9.24 -3.99
C VAL A 43 9.97 10.26 -4.92
N VAL A 44 9.21 11.27 -5.31
CA VAL A 44 9.66 12.37 -6.18
C VAL A 44 9.47 13.70 -5.45
N GLN A 45 10.48 14.56 -5.46
CA GLN A 45 10.45 15.86 -4.81
C GLN A 45 9.70 16.92 -5.63
N GLN A 46 9.77 16.80 -6.98
CA GLN A 46 9.09 17.72 -7.89
C GLN A 46 7.57 17.53 -7.82
N ASN A 47 6.83 18.62 -7.98
CA ASN A 47 5.38 18.55 -8.11
C ASN A 47 4.99 18.06 -9.53
N THR A 48 3.70 17.80 -9.75
CA THR A 48 3.20 17.26 -11.01
C THR A 48 3.43 18.20 -12.19
N GLU A 49 3.37 19.52 -11.98
CA GLU A 49 3.59 20.53 -13.03
C GLU A 49 5.05 20.60 -13.44
N GLN A 50 5.98 20.51 -12.48
CA GLN A 50 7.43 20.58 -12.72
C GLN A 50 7.95 19.33 -13.45
N SER A 51 7.25 18.22 -13.37
CA SER A 51 7.62 16.95 -14.00
C SER A 51 6.76 16.60 -15.24
N ALA A 52 5.85 17.49 -15.63
CA ALA A 52 5.00 17.31 -16.82
C ALA A 52 5.81 17.31 -18.11
N ILE A 53 5.39 16.50 -19.07
CA ILE A 53 5.97 16.40 -20.41
C ILE A 53 5.10 17.17 -21.40
N TYR A 54 5.77 17.95 -22.27
CA TYR A 54 5.13 18.74 -23.33
C TYR A 54 5.61 18.37 -24.74
N ASP A 55 6.61 17.50 -24.86
CA ASP A 55 7.12 17.01 -26.14
C ASP A 55 6.16 16.01 -26.75
N GLU A 56 5.71 16.28 -27.99
CA GLU A 56 4.70 15.48 -28.67
C GLU A 56 5.16 14.03 -28.93
N SER A 57 6.45 13.81 -29.17
CA SER A 57 7.00 12.48 -29.42
C SER A 57 6.94 11.63 -28.16
N LEU A 58 7.25 12.21 -27.00
CA LEU A 58 7.16 11.55 -25.70
C LEU A 58 5.69 11.32 -25.27
N LEU A 59 4.83 12.28 -25.54
CA LEU A 59 3.40 12.13 -25.28
C LEU A 59 2.79 10.99 -26.12
N SER A 60 3.25 10.83 -27.37
CA SER A 60 2.75 9.78 -28.28
C SER A 60 3.03 8.36 -27.79
N ILE A 61 4.07 8.15 -26.99
CA ILE A 61 4.40 6.87 -26.34
C ILE A 61 3.79 6.75 -24.93
N GLY A 62 2.92 7.69 -24.52
CA GLY A 62 2.24 7.69 -23.25
C GLY A 62 3.06 8.21 -22.06
N LEU A 63 4.23 8.84 -22.30
CA LEU A 63 5.02 9.50 -21.26
C LEU A 63 4.46 10.91 -21.02
N THR A 64 3.61 11.03 -20.00
CA THR A 64 2.95 12.30 -19.65
C THR A 64 3.61 13.02 -18.50
N ASN A 65 4.32 12.28 -17.65
CA ASN A 65 4.96 12.82 -16.46
C ASN A 65 6.19 11.99 -16.05
N LEU A 66 7.31 12.67 -15.72
CA LEU A 66 8.55 12.01 -15.26
C LEU A 66 8.46 11.40 -13.86
N LYS A 67 7.36 11.62 -13.15
CA LYS A 67 7.08 10.96 -11.86
C LYS A 67 6.59 9.52 -12.02
N ASP A 68 6.13 9.17 -13.22
CA ASP A 68 5.59 7.85 -13.47
C ASP A 68 6.73 6.83 -13.58
N SER A 69 6.46 5.63 -13.11
CA SER A 69 7.33 4.49 -13.38
C SER A 69 7.08 3.96 -14.80
N LEU A 70 8.08 3.29 -15.36
CA LEU A 70 7.89 2.56 -16.62
C LEU A 70 6.74 1.55 -16.51
N PHE A 71 6.61 0.89 -15.34
CA PHE A 71 5.51 -0.04 -15.07
C PHE A 71 4.14 0.63 -15.24
N GLU A 72 3.90 1.77 -14.57
CA GLU A 72 2.59 2.46 -14.64
C GLU A 72 2.30 2.97 -16.06
N ARG A 73 3.31 3.48 -16.76
CA ARG A 73 3.15 3.92 -18.15
C ARG A 73 2.76 2.78 -19.08
N LEU A 74 3.49 1.66 -19.04
CA LEU A 74 3.20 0.48 -19.86
C LEU A 74 1.84 -0.13 -19.50
N TYR A 75 1.51 -0.22 -18.22
CA TYR A 75 0.21 -0.71 -17.75
C TYR A 75 -0.94 0.14 -18.34
N ARG A 76 -0.86 1.48 -18.23
CA ARG A 76 -1.86 2.39 -18.81
C ARG A 76 -1.98 2.24 -20.33
N ASN A 77 -0.87 2.09 -21.02
CA ASN A 77 -0.88 1.89 -22.48
C ASN A 77 -1.55 0.57 -22.85
N CYS A 78 -1.28 -0.51 -22.12
CA CYS A 78 -1.92 -1.81 -22.35
C CYS A 78 -3.44 -1.74 -22.07
N THR A 79 -3.86 -1.16 -20.95
CA THR A 79 -5.28 -1.04 -20.60
C THR A 79 -6.04 -0.13 -21.55
N ALA A 80 -5.47 1.02 -21.92
CA ALA A 80 -6.08 1.92 -22.90
C ALA A 80 -6.22 1.27 -24.29
N THR A 81 -5.28 0.43 -24.69
CA THR A 81 -5.35 -0.33 -25.94
C THR A 81 -6.48 -1.35 -25.91
N VAL A 82 -6.59 -2.11 -24.82
CA VAL A 82 -7.70 -3.07 -24.61
C VAL A 82 -9.06 -2.37 -24.65
N GLN A 83 -9.22 -1.25 -23.93
CA GLN A 83 -10.47 -0.48 -23.93
C GLN A 83 -10.82 0.06 -25.31
N ARG A 84 -9.83 0.55 -26.08
CA ARG A 84 -10.03 1.04 -27.45
C ARG A 84 -10.49 -0.07 -28.39
N ILE A 85 -9.91 -1.26 -28.28
CA ILE A 85 -10.29 -2.43 -29.07
C ILE A 85 -11.71 -2.86 -28.73
N LEU A 86 -12.07 -2.91 -27.44
CA LEU A 86 -13.41 -3.27 -26.99
C LEU A 86 -14.48 -2.26 -27.45
N SER A 87 -14.14 -0.95 -27.47
CA SER A 87 -15.06 0.11 -27.91
C SER A 87 -15.18 0.24 -29.45
N SER A 88 -14.16 -0.19 -30.19
CA SER A 88 -14.15 -0.13 -31.67
C SER A 88 -14.74 -1.39 -32.36
N SER A 89 -15.39 -2.26 -31.59
CA SER A 89 -15.92 -3.55 -32.03
C SER A 89 -16.99 -3.49 -33.15
N GLU A 90 -17.44 -2.30 -33.57
CA GLU A 90 -18.39 -2.14 -34.66
C GLU A 90 -17.75 -2.02 -36.07
N GLN A 91 -16.41 -1.87 -36.19
CA GLN A 91 -15.76 -1.55 -37.48
C GLN A 91 -14.52 -2.38 -37.86
N SER A 92 -14.02 -3.28 -37.02
CA SER A 92 -12.81 -4.09 -37.30
C SER A 92 -13.16 -5.56 -37.54
N SER A 93 -12.32 -6.26 -38.33
CA SER A 93 -12.54 -7.71 -38.55
C SER A 93 -12.37 -8.49 -37.23
N PRO A 94 -13.13 -9.58 -37.01
CA PRO A 94 -13.06 -10.41 -35.80
C PRO A 94 -11.66 -10.96 -35.53
N LEU A 95 -10.86 -11.16 -36.55
CA LEU A 95 -9.47 -11.66 -36.43
C LEU A 95 -8.50 -10.61 -35.91
N GLU A 96 -8.56 -9.36 -36.42
CA GLU A 96 -7.69 -8.27 -35.93
C GLU A 96 -8.00 -7.88 -34.50
N GLN A 97 -9.28 -7.86 -34.12
CA GLN A 97 -9.72 -7.63 -32.75
C GLN A 97 -9.20 -8.73 -31.82
N SER A 98 -9.26 -9.98 -32.23
CA SER A 98 -8.77 -11.12 -31.45
C SER A 98 -7.26 -11.06 -31.23
N TYR A 99 -6.46 -10.73 -32.25
CA TYR A 99 -5.00 -10.66 -32.14
C TYR A 99 -4.54 -9.49 -31.28
N SER A 100 -5.09 -8.30 -31.48
CA SER A 100 -4.69 -7.10 -30.73
C SER A 100 -5.10 -7.18 -29.25
N SER A 101 -6.31 -7.65 -29.00
CA SER A 101 -6.81 -7.92 -27.64
C SER A 101 -5.97 -8.99 -26.93
N PHE A 102 -5.68 -10.09 -27.63
CA PHE A 102 -4.89 -11.20 -27.13
C PHE A 102 -3.43 -10.79 -26.82
N ALA A 103 -2.80 -9.97 -27.68
CA ALA A 103 -1.46 -9.46 -27.46
C ALA A 103 -1.39 -8.50 -26.26
N ALA A 104 -2.36 -7.58 -26.16
CA ALA A 104 -2.45 -6.65 -25.05
C ALA A 104 -2.75 -7.34 -23.72
N HIS A 105 -3.64 -8.34 -23.68
CA HIS A 105 -3.94 -9.13 -22.48
C HIS A 105 -2.76 -10.02 -22.04
N ARG A 106 -1.86 -10.40 -22.95
CA ARG A 106 -0.65 -11.17 -22.61
C ARG A 106 0.52 -10.33 -22.11
N SER A 107 0.45 -9.01 -22.28
CA SER A 107 1.53 -8.11 -21.88
C SER A 107 1.53 -7.83 -20.38
N TYR A 108 0.41 -8.02 -19.68
CA TYR A 108 0.30 -7.88 -18.24
C TYR A 108 -0.66 -8.90 -17.64
N ASP A 109 -0.41 -9.26 -16.38
CA ASP A 109 -1.28 -10.13 -15.60
C ASP A 109 -1.21 -9.73 -14.13
N MET A 110 -2.23 -10.14 -13.36
CA MET A 110 -2.29 -9.90 -11.92
C MET A 110 -2.09 -11.21 -11.15
N LEU A 111 -1.08 -11.23 -10.29
CA LEU A 111 -0.90 -12.33 -9.35
C LEU A 111 -1.98 -12.28 -8.27
N CYS A 112 -3.01 -13.11 -8.42
CA CYS A 112 -4.15 -13.12 -7.51
C CYS A 112 -3.92 -13.94 -6.23
N ARG A 113 -2.95 -14.86 -6.22
CA ARG A 113 -2.66 -15.70 -5.05
C ARG A 113 -1.69 -14.98 -4.11
N GLN A 114 -2.10 -14.78 -2.85
CA GLN A 114 -1.32 -14.11 -1.84
C GLN A 114 -1.01 -15.04 -0.65
N GLY A 115 0.23 -15.04 -0.17
CA GLY A 115 0.69 -15.84 0.98
C GLY A 115 0.89 -15.04 2.26
N ARG A 116 0.69 -13.73 2.25
CA ARG A 116 1.00 -12.86 3.40
C ARG A 116 -0.13 -12.80 4.41
N MET A 117 -1.29 -12.30 4.00
CA MET A 117 -2.36 -11.90 4.92
C MET A 117 -3.32 -13.04 5.22
N HIS A 118 -3.78 -13.13 6.47
CA HIS A 118 -5.00 -13.87 6.79
C HIS A 118 -6.18 -13.29 6.00
N PRO A 119 -7.15 -14.11 5.54
CA PRO A 119 -8.29 -13.64 4.73
C PRO A 119 -9.06 -12.48 5.33
N GLU A 120 -9.31 -12.48 6.64
CA GLU A 120 -10.02 -11.40 7.33
C GLU A 120 -9.22 -10.10 7.37
N VAL A 121 -7.89 -10.17 7.56
CA VAL A 121 -7.01 -9.00 7.50
C VAL A 121 -6.99 -8.42 6.09
N ALA A 122 -7.00 -9.29 5.07
CA ALA A 122 -6.99 -8.90 3.67
C ALA A 122 -8.33 -8.34 3.18
N LEU A 123 -9.44 -8.58 3.91
CA LEU A 123 -10.80 -8.41 3.42
C LEU A 123 -11.08 -7.01 2.87
N PHE A 124 -10.72 -5.97 3.63
CA PHE A 124 -10.95 -4.60 3.19
C PHE A 124 -10.12 -4.26 1.94
N ALA A 125 -8.80 -4.46 2.01
CA ALA A 125 -7.90 -4.17 0.89
C ALA A 125 -8.30 -4.94 -0.38
N ASN A 126 -8.65 -6.22 -0.22
CA ASN A 126 -9.10 -7.07 -1.32
C ASN A 126 -10.36 -6.51 -1.99
N ARG A 127 -11.39 -6.15 -1.21
CA ARG A 127 -12.64 -5.60 -1.76
C ARG A 127 -12.46 -4.20 -2.34
N ALA A 128 -11.80 -3.32 -1.59
CA ALA A 128 -11.72 -1.90 -1.95
C ALA A 128 -10.71 -1.63 -3.09
N PHE A 129 -9.59 -2.37 -3.14
CA PHE A 129 -8.49 -2.04 -4.05
C PHE A 129 -8.23 -3.12 -5.10
N TYR A 130 -8.54 -4.40 -4.82
CA TYR A 130 -8.22 -5.51 -5.73
C TYR A 130 -9.45 -6.21 -6.33
N GLY A 131 -10.64 -5.61 -6.17
CA GLY A 131 -11.88 -6.12 -6.78
C GLY A 131 -12.26 -7.53 -6.31
N GLY A 132 -11.90 -7.92 -5.10
CA GLY A 132 -12.18 -9.24 -4.53
C GLY A 132 -11.33 -10.38 -5.12
N ARG A 133 -10.29 -10.07 -5.92
CA ARG A 133 -9.52 -11.07 -6.67
C ARG A 133 -8.39 -11.74 -5.89
N LEU A 134 -8.02 -11.23 -4.70
CA LEU A 134 -6.95 -11.83 -3.91
C LEU A 134 -7.45 -13.13 -3.24
N ILE A 135 -6.73 -14.22 -3.47
CA ILE A 135 -7.04 -15.55 -2.97
C ILE A 135 -5.89 -16.03 -2.09
N PRO A 136 -6.14 -16.49 -0.84
CA PRO A 136 -5.09 -17.04 0.00
C PRO A 136 -4.54 -18.34 -0.60
N VAL A 137 -3.25 -18.60 -0.41
CA VAL A 137 -2.61 -19.84 -0.87
C VAL A 137 -2.79 -21.01 0.12
N GLY A 138 -3.36 -20.76 1.31
CA GLY A 138 -3.62 -21.78 2.32
C GLY A 138 -2.45 -22.08 3.24
N LEU A 139 -1.60 -21.08 3.53
CA LEU A 139 -0.55 -21.23 4.54
C LEU A 139 -1.15 -21.38 5.96
N PRO A 140 -0.45 -22.01 6.92
CA PRO A 140 -0.98 -22.29 8.25
C PRO A 140 -1.68 -21.10 8.90
N HIS A 141 -1.06 -19.93 8.91
CA HIS A 141 -1.64 -18.71 9.48
C HIS A 141 -2.84 -18.15 8.69
N GLN A 142 -3.07 -18.58 7.45
CA GLN A 142 -4.20 -18.15 6.61
C GLN A 142 -5.44 -19.03 6.80
N ILE A 143 -5.27 -20.25 7.29
CA ILE A 143 -6.34 -21.24 7.53
C ILE A 143 -6.68 -21.42 9.00
N GLU A 144 -5.95 -20.75 9.89
CA GLU A 144 -6.18 -20.74 11.32
C GLU A 144 -7.56 -20.14 11.64
N SER A 145 -8.36 -20.84 12.49
CA SER A 145 -9.70 -20.35 12.86
C SER A 145 -9.62 -19.00 13.60
N SER A 146 -10.57 -18.13 13.32
CA SER A 146 -10.74 -16.83 14.01
C SER A 146 -11.71 -16.88 15.19
N ASP A 147 -12.26 -18.04 15.55
CA ASP A 147 -13.28 -18.14 16.61
C ASP A 147 -12.81 -17.56 17.95
N THR A 148 -11.51 -17.54 18.19
CA THR A 148 -10.92 -17.03 19.46
C THR A 148 -9.94 -15.86 19.25
N ILE A 149 -9.66 -15.49 17.99
CA ILE A 149 -8.62 -14.50 17.66
C ILE A 149 -9.23 -13.33 16.90
N CYS A 150 -9.20 -12.14 17.51
CA CYS A 150 -9.58 -10.92 16.82
C CYS A 150 -8.53 -10.56 15.75
N ARG A 151 -8.91 -10.64 14.47
CA ARG A 151 -8.00 -10.40 13.34
C ARG A 151 -7.90 -8.93 12.93
N LEU A 152 -8.99 -8.20 13.08
CA LEU A 152 -9.08 -6.80 12.70
C LEU A 152 -9.93 -6.06 13.74
N ALA A 153 -9.38 -5.00 14.36
CA ALA A 153 -10.09 -4.22 15.35
C ALA A 153 -9.76 -2.73 15.25
N PHE A 154 -10.73 -1.90 15.63
CA PHE A 154 -10.58 -0.46 15.77
C PHE A 154 -10.72 -0.05 17.23
N TYR A 155 -9.78 0.75 17.71
CA TYR A 155 -9.74 1.31 19.06
C TYR A 155 -9.91 2.83 18.96
N PRO A 156 -11.08 3.38 19.30
CA PRO A 156 -11.34 4.80 19.17
C PRO A 156 -10.50 5.63 20.13
N SER A 157 -9.96 6.72 19.63
CA SER A 157 -9.25 7.74 20.39
C SER A 157 -10.03 9.05 20.43
N VAL A 158 -9.50 10.02 21.18
CA VAL A 158 -10.04 11.38 21.25
C VAL A 158 -9.04 12.36 20.63
N PRO A 159 -9.51 13.47 20.00
CA PRO A 159 -8.63 14.48 19.46
C PRO A 159 -7.91 15.24 20.58
N GLU A 160 -6.69 15.71 20.28
CA GLU A 160 -5.93 16.53 21.21
C GLU A 160 -6.57 17.92 21.43
N LYS A 161 -6.28 18.48 22.60
CA LYS A 161 -6.74 19.82 22.95
C LYS A 161 -6.05 20.89 22.06
N ALA A 162 -6.75 22.00 21.85
CA ALA A 162 -6.19 23.15 21.16
C ALA A 162 -4.88 23.62 21.85
N GLY A 163 -3.87 23.93 21.03
CA GLY A 163 -2.53 24.30 21.51
C GLY A 163 -1.53 23.15 21.56
N THR A 164 -1.96 21.90 21.47
CA THR A 164 -1.09 20.75 21.31
C THR A 164 -0.63 20.64 19.84
N SER A 165 0.56 20.06 19.61
CA SER A 165 1.03 19.83 18.24
C SER A 165 0.02 18.93 17.49
N ALA A 166 -0.38 19.36 16.29
CA ALA A 166 -1.29 18.58 15.45
C ALA A 166 -0.73 17.19 15.05
N LYS A 167 0.59 16.99 15.20
CA LYS A 167 1.32 15.79 14.77
C LYS A 167 1.56 14.79 15.91
N ILE A 168 0.86 14.93 17.04
CA ILE A 168 0.88 14.00 18.16
C ILE A 168 -0.55 13.79 18.66
N ASN A 169 -0.81 12.59 19.18
CA ASN A 169 -2.04 12.24 19.87
C ASN A 169 -1.67 11.31 21.05
N TYR A 170 -1.79 11.83 22.27
CA TYR A 170 -1.45 11.10 23.49
C TYR A 170 -2.40 9.94 23.75
N SER A 171 -3.69 10.09 23.42
CA SER A 171 -4.68 9.03 23.56
C SER A 171 -4.31 7.83 22.70
N GLU A 172 -3.97 8.08 21.42
CA GLU A 172 -3.52 7.01 20.50
C GLU A 172 -2.21 6.38 20.96
N ALA A 173 -1.23 7.17 21.42
CA ALA A 173 0.04 6.63 21.88
C ALA A 173 -0.11 5.67 23.07
N ARG A 174 -1.02 5.97 24.02
CA ARG A 174 -1.35 5.09 25.13
C ARG A 174 -2.05 3.82 24.67
N ILE A 175 -3.06 3.93 23.81
CA ILE A 175 -3.75 2.77 23.21
C ILE A 175 -2.74 1.85 22.52
N VAL A 176 -1.80 2.42 21.75
CA VAL A 176 -0.75 1.67 21.07
C VAL A 176 0.16 0.96 22.07
N ALA A 177 0.56 1.63 23.16
CA ALA A 177 1.39 1.04 24.21
C ALA A 177 0.67 -0.11 24.93
N ASP A 178 -0.61 0.07 25.29
CA ASP A 178 -1.43 -0.96 25.93
C ASP A 178 -1.62 -2.18 25.01
N LEU A 179 -1.85 -1.96 23.72
CA LEU A 179 -1.94 -3.04 22.74
C LEU A 179 -0.61 -3.77 22.57
N ALA A 180 0.52 -3.04 22.57
CA ALA A 180 1.85 -3.64 22.46
C ALA A 180 2.14 -4.58 23.63
N VAL A 181 1.75 -4.21 24.86
CA VAL A 181 1.87 -5.08 26.04
C VAL A 181 1.06 -6.37 25.86
N ARG A 182 -0.22 -6.25 25.50
CA ARG A 182 -1.09 -7.43 25.27
C ARG A 182 -0.51 -8.38 24.25
N ILE A 183 -0.07 -7.83 23.08
CA ILE A 183 0.54 -8.64 22.03
C ILE A 183 1.82 -9.31 22.53
N TYR A 184 2.64 -8.62 23.33
CA TYR A 184 3.84 -9.20 23.93
C TYR A 184 3.48 -10.34 24.88
N GLU A 185 2.48 -10.17 25.76
CA GLU A 185 2.01 -11.20 26.69
C GLU A 185 1.45 -12.43 25.95
N ASP A 186 0.65 -12.22 24.89
CA ASP A 186 0.08 -13.29 24.07
C ASP A 186 1.16 -14.10 23.32
N HIS A 187 2.31 -13.48 23.02
CA HIS A 187 3.40 -14.09 22.26
C HIS A 187 4.69 -14.26 23.11
N GLN A 188 4.61 -14.21 24.43
CA GLN A 188 5.79 -14.18 25.30
C GLN A 188 6.79 -15.32 25.01
N ALA A 189 6.29 -16.49 24.62
CA ALA A 189 7.11 -17.67 24.37
C ALA A 189 7.88 -17.62 23.03
N ASP A 190 7.35 -16.90 22.02
CA ASP A 190 7.87 -16.86 20.63
C ASP A 190 8.02 -15.43 20.08
N PHE A 191 8.02 -14.43 20.97
CA PHE A 191 8.12 -13.04 20.55
C PHE A 191 9.43 -12.73 19.83
N ASP A 192 9.33 -12.34 18.59
CA ASP A 192 10.43 -11.89 17.74
C ASP A 192 10.23 -10.41 17.37
N GLU A 193 11.17 -9.57 17.78
CA GLU A 193 11.13 -8.10 17.64
C GLU A 193 11.07 -7.66 16.17
N SER A 194 11.62 -8.48 15.28
CA SER A 194 11.66 -8.22 13.84
C SER A 194 10.45 -8.76 13.09
N ARG A 195 9.66 -9.66 13.70
CA ARG A 195 8.57 -10.37 13.03
C ARG A 195 7.22 -10.21 13.70
N THR A 196 7.15 -10.23 15.03
CA THR A 196 5.86 -10.31 15.73
C THR A 196 5.06 -9.03 15.63
N LEU A 197 5.63 -7.87 15.97
CA LEU A 197 4.91 -6.61 16.08
C LEU A 197 5.58 -5.48 15.32
N GLY A 198 4.76 -4.68 14.63
CA GLY A 198 5.16 -3.41 14.04
C GLY A 198 4.11 -2.32 14.27
N ILE A 199 4.55 -1.09 14.39
CA ILE A 199 3.67 0.06 14.62
C ILE A 199 3.86 1.08 13.51
N ILE A 200 2.76 1.43 12.84
CA ILE A 200 2.73 2.40 11.75
C ILE A 200 2.06 3.69 12.23
N THR A 201 2.68 4.84 11.96
CA THR A 201 2.06 6.14 12.21
C THR A 201 2.65 7.20 11.27
N PRO A 202 1.87 8.25 10.84
CA PRO A 202 2.31 9.15 9.78
C PRO A 202 3.36 10.18 10.20
N TYR A 203 3.52 10.45 11.50
CA TYR A 203 4.35 11.58 11.96
C TYR A 203 5.51 11.16 12.84
N ARG A 204 6.71 11.69 12.56
CA ARG A 204 7.92 11.46 13.38
C ARG A 204 7.72 11.84 14.86
N SER A 205 6.93 12.89 15.12
CA SER A 205 6.61 13.31 16.49
C SER A 205 5.78 12.25 17.22
N GLN A 206 4.83 11.60 16.52
CA GLN A 206 4.03 10.51 17.08
C GLN A 206 4.89 9.26 17.28
N ILE A 207 5.81 8.96 16.36
CA ILE A 207 6.78 7.88 16.53
C ILE A 207 7.57 8.07 17.83
N ALA A 208 8.09 9.29 18.05
CA ALA A 208 8.85 9.59 19.26
C ALA A 208 8.01 9.45 20.55
N LEU A 209 6.75 9.89 20.49
CA LEU A 209 5.81 9.77 21.61
C LEU A 209 5.48 8.31 21.90
N ILE A 210 5.13 7.51 20.90
CA ILE A 210 4.83 6.07 21.05
C ILE A 210 6.06 5.34 21.63
N LYS A 211 7.26 5.60 21.13
CA LYS A 211 8.49 4.99 21.66
C LYS A 211 8.70 5.34 23.13
N LYS A 212 8.45 6.60 23.51
CA LYS A 212 8.56 7.03 24.91
C LYS A 212 7.54 6.33 25.82
N GLU A 213 6.28 6.18 25.37
CA GLU A 213 5.26 5.43 26.11
C GLU A 213 5.68 3.96 26.28
N ILE A 214 6.18 3.32 25.22
CA ILE A 214 6.66 1.93 25.25
C ILE A 214 7.88 1.77 26.18
N GLU A 215 8.85 2.69 26.12
CA GLU A 215 10.02 2.67 27.02
C GLU A 215 9.62 2.73 28.48
N SER A 216 8.57 3.50 28.82
CA SER A 216 8.08 3.63 30.20
C SER A 216 7.50 2.33 30.78
N LEU A 217 7.15 1.37 29.92
CA LEU A 217 6.64 0.05 30.33
C LEU A 217 7.74 -0.88 30.89
N GLY A 218 9.01 -0.59 30.61
CA GLY A 218 10.14 -1.37 31.12
C GLY A 218 10.28 -2.77 30.50
N ILE A 219 9.71 -3.01 29.31
CA ILE A 219 9.79 -4.29 28.58
C ILE A 219 10.85 -4.16 27.47
N PRO A 220 12.09 -4.70 27.64
CA PRO A 220 13.18 -4.47 26.69
C PRO A 220 12.90 -4.95 25.25
N ALA A 221 12.13 -6.02 25.09
CA ALA A 221 11.77 -6.56 23.77
C ALA A 221 10.93 -5.56 22.95
N LEU A 222 10.01 -4.84 23.60
CA LEU A 222 9.17 -3.85 22.95
C LEU A 222 9.95 -2.60 22.49
N ASN A 223 11.08 -2.29 23.12
CA ASN A 223 11.92 -1.14 22.73
C ASN A 223 12.63 -1.36 21.37
N ARG A 224 12.70 -2.59 20.89
CA ARG A 224 13.40 -2.97 19.66
C ARG A 224 12.46 -3.21 18.46
N ILE A 225 11.15 -3.19 18.67
CA ILE A 225 10.19 -3.30 17.56
C ILE A 225 10.27 -2.10 16.61
N LEU A 226 9.88 -2.30 15.37
CA LEU A 226 9.82 -1.22 14.38
C LEU A 226 8.59 -0.33 14.63
N VAL A 227 8.84 0.97 14.90
CA VAL A 227 7.83 2.03 14.93
C VAL A 227 8.24 3.07 13.90
N ASP A 228 7.54 3.15 12.78
CA ASP A 228 7.91 4.05 11.67
C ASP A 228 6.70 4.43 10.79
N THR A 229 6.95 5.20 9.73
CA THR A 229 5.92 5.60 8.75
C THR A 229 5.60 4.49 7.77
N VAL A 230 4.47 4.64 7.05
CA VAL A 230 4.02 3.68 6.02
C VAL A 230 5.10 3.48 4.96
N GLU A 231 5.77 4.55 4.54
CA GLU A 231 6.83 4.50 3.52
C GLU A 231 8.00 3.61 3.94
N ARG A 232 8.34 3.61 5.23
CA ARG A 232 9.43 2.79 5.78
C ARG A 232 9.02 1.34 6.01
N PHE A 233 7.73 1.07 6.11
CA PHE A 233 7.19 -0.30 6.17
C PHE A 233 7.03 -0.96 4.79
N GLN A 234 7.14 -0.20 3.71
CA GLN A 234 7.05 -0.77 2.37
C GLN A 234 8.15 -1.83 2.16
N GLY A 235 7.78 -2.97 1.58
CA GLY A 235 8.67 -4.14 1.46
C GLY A 235 8.80 -5.01 2.72
N SER A 236 8.30 -4.56 3.89
CA SER A 236 8.33 -5.33 5.13
C SER A 236 6.96 -5.89 5.51
N GLU A 237 6.93 -6.83 6.47
CA GLU A 237 5.70 -7.41 7.02
C GLU A 237 5.88 -7.76 8.50
N ARG A 238 4.79 -7.85 9.25
CA ARG A 238 4.75 -8.33 10.65
C ARG A 238 3.55 -9.23 10.86
N ASP A 239 3.63 -10.09 11.86
CA ASP A 239 2.48 -10.92 12.24
C ASP A 239 1.33 -10.02 12.71
N VAL A 240 1.63 -9.01 13.52
CA VAL A 240 0.69 -8.01 14.01
C VAL A 240 1.15 -6.61 13.63
N ILE A 241 0.25 -5.80 13.08
CA ILE A 241 0.46 -4.37 12.85
C ILE A 241 -0.51 -3.57 13.71
N ILE A 242 -0.02 -2.52 14.36
CA ILE A 242 -0.84 -1.47 14.95
C ILE A 242 -0.69 -0.22 14.08
N TYR A 243 -1.81 0.35 13.61
CA TYR A 243 -1.82 1.58 12.83
C TYR A 243 -2.47 2.72 13.61
N SER A 244 -1.67 3.71 14.02
CA SER A 244 -2.12 4.95 14.66
C SER A 244 -2.27 6.03 13.58
N PHE A 245 -3.50 6.46 13.32
CA PHE A 245 -3.79 7.49 12.31
C PHE A 245 -3.29 8.88 12.71
N CYS A 246 -3.26 9.19 13.99
CA CYS A 246 -2.81 10.48 14.54
C CYS A 246 -3.48 11.69 13.87
N VAL A 247 -4.82 11.64 13.73
CA VAL A 247 -5.62 12.72 13.14
C VAL A 247 -6.35 13.47 14.25
N ASN A 248 -6.00 14.74 14.43
CA ASN A 248 -6.62 15.66 15.40
C ASN A 248 -7.51 16.72 14.71
N TYR A 249 -7.30 16.96 13.42
CA TYR A 249 -7.99 17.99 12.63
C TYR A 249 -8.36 17.48 11.24
N PRO A 250 -9.52 17.90 10.69
CA PRO A 250 -10.00 17.42 9.39
C PRO A 250 -9.04 17.62 8.22
N TYR A 251 -8.27 18.69 8.21
CA TYR A 251 -7.33 18.99 7.11
C TYR A 251 -6.20 17.96 7.00
N GLN A 252 -5.90 17.24 8.10
CA GLN A 252 -4.82 16.23 8.11
C GLN A 252 -5.16 15.02 7.24
N LEU A 253 -6.44 14.72 6.99
CA LEU A 253 -6.87 13.64 6.13
C LEU A 253 -6.27 13.74 4.72
N LYS A 254 -6.09 14.97 4.21
CA LYS A 254 -5.47 15.21 2.88
C LYS A 254 -3.99 14.81 2.83
N PHE A 255 -3.27 14.90 3.95
CA PHE A 255 -1.85 14.53 4.03
C PHE A 255 -1.65 13.07 4.41
N LEU A 256 -2.64 12.50 5.08
CA LEU A 256 -2.63 11.10 5.50
C LEU A 256 -2.79 10.16 4.31
N SER A 257 -3.61 10.54 3.34
CA SER A 257 -3.95 9.73 2.16
C SER A 257 -3.05 10.05 0.96
N ASN A 258 -2.87 9.05 0.10
CA ASN A 258 -2.31 9.19 -1.24
C ASN A 258 -3.34 8.63 -2.23
N LEU A 259 -4.28 9.52 -2.61
CA LEU A 259 -5.44 9.12 -3.41
C LEU A 259 -5.10 9.11 -4.90
N THR A 260 -5.51 8.05 -5.57
CA THR A 260 -5.57 7.92 -7.03
C THR A 260 -6.90 7.29 -7.42
N GLU A 261 -7.34 7.55 -8.63
CA GLU A 261 -8.56 6.96 -9.19
C GLU A 261 -8.19 6.10 -10.39
N GLU A 262 -8.66 4.86 -10.39
CA GLU A 262 -8.46 3.92 -11.49
C GLU A 262 -9.78 3.22 -11.80
N GLU A 263 -10.22 3.31 -13.05
CA GLU A 263 -11.47 2.68 -13.52
C GLU A 263 -12.70 3.01 -12.64
N GLY A 264 -12.76 4.25 -12.12
CA GLY A 264 -13.83 4.69 -11.21
C GLY A 264 -13.68 4.19 -9.77
N VAL A 265 -12.61 3.52 -9.42
CA VAL A 265 -12.29 3.07 -8.05
C VAL A 265 -11.31 4.03 -7.39
N LEU A 266 -11.69 4.58 -6.26
CA LEU A 266 -10.81 5.41 -5.45
C LEU A 266 -9.85 4.53 -4.63
N ILE A 267 -8.55 4.72 -4.82
CA ILE A 267 -7.49 3.97 -4.13
C ILE A 267 -6.71 4.92 -3.24
N ASP A 268 -6.60 4.60 -1.95
CA ASP A 268 -5.61 5.22 -1.06
C ASP A 268 -4.39 4.31 -0.96
N ARG A 269 -3.33 4.68 -1.67
CA ARG A 269 -2.09 3.92 -1.75
C ARG A 269 -1.40 3.77 -0.38
N LYS A 270 -1.48 4.79 0.50
CA LYS A 270 -0.91 4.71 1.87
C LYS A 270 -1.70 3.74 2.74
N LEU A 271 -3.03 3.84 2.72
CA LEU A 271 -3.88 2.92 3.45
C LEU A 271 -3.66 1.48 2.98
N ASN A 272 -3.61 1.27 1.66
CA ASN A 272 -3.38 -0.04 1.08
C ASN A 272 -2.04 -0.64 1.55
N VAL A 273 -0.94 0.14 1.51
CA VAL A 273 0.34 -0.33 2.03
C VAL A 273 0.22 -0.67 3.51
N ALA A 274 -0.34 0.20 4.34
CA ALA A 274 -0.46 -0.04 5.79
C ALA A 274 -1.21 -1.34 6.10
N LEU A 275 -2.39 -1.54 5.49
CA LEU A 275 -3.22 -2.72 5.71
C LEU A 275 -2.53 -4.02 5.26
N THR A 276 -1.79 -3.96 4.14
CA THR A 276 -1.13 -5.13 3.57
C THR A 276 0.21 -5.48 4.23
N ARG A 277 0.60 -4.81 5.32
CA ARG A 277 1.80 -5.17 6.11
C ARG A 277 1.52 -6.23 7.17
N ALA A 278 0.27 -6.40 7.60
CA ALA A 278 -0.11 -7.36 8.62
C ALA A 278 -0.29 -8.76 8.03
N ARG A 279 0.25 -9.77 8.70
CA ARG A 279 0.07 -11.18 8.32
C ARG A 279 -1.14 -11.80 9.01
N LYS A 280 -1.24 -11.64 10.33
CA LYS A 280 -2.22 -12.34 11.17
C LYS A 280 -3.26 -11.40 11.78
N GLN A 281 -2.86 -10.21 12.22
CA GLN A 281 -3.74 -9.27 12.92
C GLN A 281 -3.42 -7.83 12.55
N MET A 282 -4.46 -7.00 12.46
CA MET A 282 -4.37 -5.57 12.20
C MET A 282 -5.20 -4.81 13.22
N PHE A 283 -4.57 -3.99 14.04
CA PHE A 283 -5.22 -3.12 15.01
C PHE A 283 -5.07 -1.67 14.59
N ILE A 284 -6.15 -0.93 14.65
CA ILE A 284 -6.21 0.44 14.17
C ILE A 284 -6.69 1.34 15.31
N THR A 285 -6.07 2.50 15.48
CA THR A 285 -6.53 3.52 16.42
C THR A 285 -6.59 4.89 15.75
N GLY A 286 -7.57 5.69 16.14
CA GLY A 286 -7.81 7.02 15.60
C GLY A 286 -9.12 7.64 16.10
N VAL A 287 -9.35 8.88 15.74
CA VAL A 287 -10.58 9.62 16.10
C VAL A 287 -11.66 9.30 15.07
N SER A 288 -12.64 8.46 15.46
CA SER A 288 -13.71 7.95 14.57
C SER A 288 -14.39 9.05 13.77
N GLU A 289 -14.89 10.12 14.45
CA GLU A 289 -15.61 11.23 13.83
C GLU A 289 -14.81 11.97 12.75
N LEU A 290 -13.48 12.03 12.89
CA LEU A 290 -12.60 12.63 11.91
C LEU A 290 -12.34 11.68 10.74
N LEU A 291 -12.06 10.41 11.03
CA LEU A 291 -11.79 9.40 10.01
C LEU A 291 -13.00 9.17 9.09
N GLU A 292 -14.21 9.15 9.63
CA GLU A 292 -15.45 8.98 8.86
C GLU A 292 -15.71 10.09 7.83
N ARG A 293 -15.01 11.21 7.89
CA ARG A 293 -15.06 12.25 6.84
C ARG A 293 -14.39 11.82 5.53
N ASN A 294 -13.53 10.81 5.57
CA ASN A 294 -12.99 10.19 4.38
C ASN A 294 -13.82 8.93 4.04
N PRO A 295 -14.37 8.81 2.82
CA PRO A 295 -15.25 7.70 2.45
C PRO A 295 -14.58 6.31 2.59
N LEU A 296 -13.29 6.19 2.27
CA LEU A 296 -12.55 4.93 2.40
C LEU A 296 -12.38 4.53 3.87
N TYR A 297 -11.98 5.50 4.73
CA TYR A 297 -11.82 5.21 6.16
C TYR A 297 -13.16 4.91 6.82
N LYS A 298 -14.23 5.62 6.45
CA LYS A 298 -15.59 5.31 6.90
C LYS A 298 -15.99 3.88 6.51
N SER A 299 -15.70 3.46 5.28
CA SER A 299 -15.99 2.11 4.80
C SER A 299 -15.16 1.05 5.55
N LEU A 300 -13.89 1.35 5.86
CA LEU A 300 -13.04 0.48 6.67
C LEU A 300 -13.61 0.30 8.09
N LEU A 301 -13.95 1.40 8.77
CA LEU A 301 -14.52 1.34 10.13
C LEU A 301 -15.81 0.53 10.16
N LYS A 302 -16.73 0.75 9.22
CA LYS A 302 -17.96 -0.03 9.10
C LYS A 302 -17.73 -1.52 8.92
N LEU A 303 -16.68 -1.90 8.15
CA LEU A 303 -16.35 -3.31 7.95
C LEU A 303 -15.79 -3.95 9.23
N ILE A 304 -15.08 -3.17 10.06
CA ILE A 304 -14.54 -3.66 11.34
C ILE A 304 -15.66 -3.86 12.37
N GLU A 305 -16.70 -3.06 12.32
CA GLU A 305 -17.85 -3.12 13.24
C GLU A 305 -18.88 -4.20 12.87
N SER A 306 -18.84 -4.73 11.63
CA SER A 306 -19.79 -5.72 11.11
C SER A 306 -19.39 -7.16 11.44
#